data_fa95acec56c9c8dc5b8b8edd3e9c4005
#
_entry.id   fa95acec56c9c8dc5b8b8edd3e9c4005
#
_cell.length_a   1.000
_cell.length_b   1.000
_cell.length_c   1.000
_cell.angle_alpha   90.00
_cell.angle_beta   90.00
_cell.angle_gamma   90.00
#
_symmetry.space_group_name_H-M   'P 1'
#
loop_
_entity.id
_entity.type
_entity.pdbx_description
1 polymer ?
#
loop_
_entity_poly.entity_id
_entity_poly.type
_entity_poly.pdbx_seq_one_letter_code
_entity_poly.pdbx_strand_id
1 'polypeptide(L)'
;MAAVARGAASAGGEVIGVVPGSDPGEANPDCTHVVATGIGHARNLAVVASGEVVVAIGGEWGTLSEIGHARSIGRTVVALRSWTLGGRDRMEGAPGVIQAETAEEAVAAALAEL
;
A
#
# COMPACT_ATOMS: atom_id res chain seq x y z
N MET A 1 2.94 0.17 -9.12
CA MET A 1 1.47 0.23 -8.97
C MET A 1 0.70 -0.18 -10.24
N ALA A 2 1.22 0.11 -11.44
CA ALA A 2 0.55 -0.25 -12.70
C ALA A 2 0.20 -1.75 -12.80
N ALA A 3 1.13 -2.63 -12.42
CA ALA A 3 0.91 -4.08 -12.47
C ALA A 3 -0.21 -4.55 -11.52
N VAL A 4 -0.30 -3.95 -10.33
CA VAL A 4 -1.36 -4.27 -9.36
C VAL A 4 -2.72 -3.86 -9.91
N ALA A 5 -2.83 -2.65 -10.43
CA ALA A 5 -4.07 -2.14 -11.03
C ALA A 5 -4.53 -3.01 -12.20
N ARG A 6 -3.62 -3.33 -13.11
CA ARG A 6 -3.89 -4.18 -14.27
C ARG A 6 -4.33 -5.58 -13.85
N GLY A 7 -3.65 -6.17 -12.87
CA GLY A 7 -3.99 -7.51 -12.36
C GLY A 7 -5.38 -7.54 -11.73
N ALA A 8 -5.72 -6.58 -10.90
CA ALA A 8 -7.03 -6.49 -10.27
C ALA A 8 -8.13 -6.26 -11.32
N ALA A 9 -7.92 -5.33 -12.24
CA ALA A 9 -8.89 -5.05 -13.32
C ALA A 9 -9.11 -6.26 -14.22
N SER A 10 -8.05 -7.02 -14.55
CA SER A 10 -8.15 -8.22 -15.39
C SER A 10 -8.97 -9.33 -14.74
N ALA A 11 -9.05 -9.35 -13.43
CA ALA A 11 -9.87 -10.30 -12.67
C ALA A 11 -11.28 -9.76 -12.35
N GLY A 12 -11.65 -8.61 -12.89
CA GLY A 12 -12.94 -7.97 -12.65
C GLY A 12 -13.05 -7.22 -11.32
N GLY A 13 -11.92 -6.98 -10.65
CA GLY A 13 -11.86 -6.21 -9.41
C GLY A 13 -11.92 -4.70 -9.66
N GLU A 14 -12.37 -3.97 -8.67
CA GLU A 14 -12.34 -2.51 -8.70
C GLU A 14 -10.98 -1.99 -8.24
N VAL A 15 -10.52 -0.92 -8.86
CA VAL A 15 -9.25 -0.27 -8.56
C VAL A 15 -9.49 1.22 -8.36
N ILE A 16 -9.26 1.70 -7.17
CA ILE A 16 -9.38 3.11 -6.83
C ILE A 16 -7.99 3.74 -6.84
N GLY A 17 -7.74 4.60 -7.81
CA GLY A 17 -6.52 5.40 -7.87
C GLY A 17 -6.69 6.67 -7.05
N VAL A 18 -5.77 6.93 -6.13
CA VAL A 18 -5.75 8.16 -5.33
C VAL A 18 -4.52 8.95 -5.71
N VAL A 19 -4.72 10.06 -6.41
CA VAL A 19 -3.62 10.87 -6.95
C VAL A 19 -3.37 12.14 -6.13
N PRO A 20 -2.12 12.63 -6.10
CA PRO A 20 -1.77 13.80 -5.30
C PRO A 20 -2.26 15.11 -5.88
N GLY A 21 -2.42 15.19 -7.20
CA GLY A 21 -2.82 16.39 -7.91
C GLY A 21 -4.33 16.56 -8.03
N SER A 22 -4.71 17.51 -8.87
CA SER A 22 -6.11 17.86 -9.14
C SER A 22 -6.63 17.26 -10.44
N ASP A 23 -5.76 16.60 -11.21
CA ASP A 23 -6.11 16.00 -12.49
C ASP A 23 -6.33 14.48 -12.33
N PRO A 24 -7.56 13.98 -12.50
CA PRO A 24 -7.81 12.54 -12.50
C PRO A 24 -7.02 11.77 -13.55
N GLY A 25 -6.59 12.43 -14.64
CA GLY A 25 -5.79 11.85 -15.70
C GLY A 25 -4.37 11.44 -15.26
N GLU A 26 -3.91 11.87 -14.10
CA GLU A 26 -2.64 11.42 -13.52
C GLU A 26 -2.68 9.95 -13.06
N ALA A 27 -3.86 9.38 -12.86
CA ALA A 27 -4.03 8.03 -12.40
C ALA A 27 -3.64 7.01 -13.48
N ASN A 28 -3.25 5.81 -13.01
CA ASN A 28 -3.03 4.67 -13.90
C ASN A 28 -4.31 4.38 -14.71
N PRO A 29 -4.21 4.12 -16.03
CA PRO A 29 -5.39 3.89 -16.88
C PRO A 29 -6.19 2.63 -16.51
N ASP A 30 -5.62 1.69 -15.75
CA ASP A 30 -6.33 0.51 -15.26
C ASP A 30 -7.15 0.77 -13.99
N CYS A 31 -7.13 1.99 -13.45
CA CYS A 31 -8.02 2.37 -12.35
C CYS A 31 -9.47 2.45 -12.83
N THR A 32 -10.38 1.83 -12.08
CA THR A 32 -11.82 1.89 -12.35
C THR A 32 -12.44 3.17 -11.80
N HIS A 33 -11.87 3.70 -10.73
CA HIS A 33 -12.27 4.95 -10.10
C HIS A 33 -11.02 5.78 -9.75
N VAL A 34 -11.15 7.09 -9.75
CA VAL A 34 -10.04 7.99 -9.40
C VAL A 34 -10.51 9.05 -8.43
N VAL A 35 -9.72 9.24 -7.37
CA VAL A 35 -9.87 10.37 -6.45
C VAL A 35 -8.70 11.32 -6.67
N ALA A 36 -8.97 12.49 -7.23
CA ALA A 36 -7.99 13.56 -7.36
C ALA A 36 -8.03 14.42 -6.08
N THR A 37 -6.99 14.28 -5.25
CA THR A 37 -7.01 14.86 -3.91
C THR A 37 -6.58 16.32 -3.86
N GLY A 38 -5.66 16.73 -4.74
CA GLY A 38 -5.08 18.07 -4.74
C GLY A 38 -4.24 18.41 -3.51
N ILE A 39 -3.87 17.41 -2.69
CA ILE A 39 -3.16 17.63 -1.41
C ILE A 39 -1.74 17.09 -1.39
N GLY A 40 -1.19 16.73 -2.55
CA GLY A 40 0.20 16.27 -2.66
C GLY A 40 0.47 15.00 -1.86
N HIS A 41 1.60 14.95 -1.17
CA HIS A 41 2.02 13.77 -0.41
C HIS A 41 1.07 13.38 0.74
N ALA A 42 0.25 14.30 1.22
CA ALA A 42 -0.74 13.99 2.25
C ALA A 42 -1.78 12.95 1.79
N ARG A 43 -1.93 12.73 0.48
CA ARG A 43 -2.82 11.67 -0.06
C ARG A 43 -2.40 10.28 0.41
N ASN A 44 -1.14 10.07 0.76
CA ASN A 44 -0.64 8.80 1.27
C ASN A 44 -1.34 8.41 2.58
N LEU A 45 -1.68 9.37 3.40
CA LEU A 45 -2.43 9.14 4.64
C LEU A 45 -3.84 8.66 4.34
N ALA A 46 -4.49 9.24 3.34
CA ALA A 46 -5.83 8.83 2.91
C ALA A 46 -5.84 7.40 2.36
N VAL A 47 -4.85 7.03 1.55
CA VAL A 47 -4.71 5.66 1.02
C VAL A 47 -4.59 4.65 2.16
N VAL A 48 -3.68 4.90 3.08
CA VAL A 48 -3.40 4.00 4.21
C VAL A 48 -4.62 3.86 5.13
N ALA A 49 -5.28 4.96 5.43
CA ALA A 49 -6.44 4.97 6.31
C ALA A 49 -7.66 4.26 5.70
N SER A 50 -7.78 4.28 4.38
CA SER A 50 -8.91 3.69 3.66
C SER A 50 -8.84 2.17 3.57
N GLY A 51 -7.65 1.58 3.66
CA GLY A 51 -7.46 0.12 3.59
C GLY A 51 -7.59 -0.57 4.94
N GLU A 52 -8.02 -1.81 4.93
CA GLU A 52 -7.99 -2.67 6.12
C GLU A 52 -6.61 -3.26 6.36
N VAL A 53 -5.92 -3.58 5.27
CA VAL A 53 -4.53 -4.06 5.23
C VAL A 53 -3.76 -3.25 4.21
N VAL A 54 -2.52 -2.96 4.49
CA VAL A 54 -1.63 -2.24 3.58
C VAL A 54 -0.62 -3.21 2.98
N VAL A 55 -0.52 -3.26 1.66
CA VAL A 55 0.53 -4.02 0.95
C VAL A 55 1.51 -3.01 0.37
N ALA A 56 2.72 -3.00 0.92
CA ALA A 56 3.81 -2.14 0.45
C ALA A 56 4.69 -2.92 -0.54
N ILE A 57 4.79 -2.44 -1.76
CA ILE A 57 5.53 -3.11 -2.84
C ILE A 57 6.67 -2.21 -3.29
N GLY A 58 7.91 -2.68 -3.13
CA GLY A 58 9.09 -1.88 -3.44
C GLY A 58 9.08 -0.56 -2.68
N GLY A 59 9.27 0.53 -3.40
CA GLY A 59 9.09 1.89 -2.89
C GLY A 59 10.33 2.51 -2.25
N GLU A 60 10.22 3.80 -2.03
CA GLU A 60 11.27 4.62 -1.45
C GLU A 60 10.79 5.27 -0.15
N TRP A 61 11.23 6.47 0.16
CA TRP A 61 10.91 7.15 1.43
C TRP A 61 9.41 7.40 1.63
N GLY A 62 8.67 7.66 0.55
CA GLY A 62 7.21 7.79 0.61
C GLY A 62 6.55 6.52 1.09
N THR A 63 6.98 5.38 0.56
CA THR A 63 6.47 4.06 0.99
C THR A 63 6.83 3.76 2.44
N LEU A 64 8.04 4.10 2.88
CA LEU A 64 8.43 3.96 4.29
C LEU A 64 7.53 4.81 5.20
N SER A 65 7.20 6.02 4.79
CA SER A 65 6.27 6.90 5.49
C SER A 65 4.86 6.27 5.60
N GLU A 66 4.37 5.67 4.52
CA GLU A 66 3.09 4.95 4.50
C GLU A 66 3.09 3.75 5.45
N ILE A 67 4.17 2.97 5.47
CA ILE A 67 4.34 1.85 6.41
C ILE A 67 4.27 2.35 7.85
N GLY A 68 5.02 3.41 8.17
CA GLY A 68 5.03 4.01 9.51
C GLY A 68 3.66 4.51 9.92
N HIS A 69 2.96 5.20 9.02
CA HIS A 69 1.60 5.69 9.29
C HIS A 69 0.60 4.53 9.48
N ALA A 70 0.66 3.52 8.62
CA ALA A 70 -0.19 2.33 8.75
C ALA A 70 -0.06 1.70 10.14
N ARG A 71 1.18 1.54 10.60
CA ARG A 71 1.42 0.99 11.94
C ARG A 71 0.94 1.90 13.05
N SER A 72 1.07 3.21 12.89
CA SER A 72 0.60 4.18 13.89
C SER A 72 -0.90 4.14 14.12
N ILE A 73 -1.66 3.77 13.09
CA ILE A 73 -3.13 3.62 13.18
C ILE A 73 -3.58 2.16 13.33
N GLY A 74 -2.65 1.25 13.61
CA GLY A 74 -2.95 -0.16 13.89
C GLY A 74 -3.22 -1.04 12.67
N ARG A 75 -2.92 -0.59 11.45
CA ARG A 75 -3.06 -1.41 10.24
C ARG A 75 -1.91 -2.39 10.12
N THR A 76 -2.21 -3.65 9.75
CA THR A 76 -1.18 -4.61 9.36
C THR A 76 -0.59 -4.22 8.01
N VAL A 77 0.71 -4.37 7.89
CA VAL A 77 1.45 -4.11 6.64
C VAL A 77 2.05 -5.42 6.16
N VAL A 78 1.83 -5.74 4.90
CA VAL A 78 2.57 -6.79 4.19
C VAL A 78 3.59 -6.11 3.28
N ALA A 79 4.87 -6.38 3.50
CA ALA A 79 5.95 -5.79 2.73
C ALA A 79 6.51 -6.81 1.71
N LEU A 80 6.32 -6.52 0.43
CA LEU A 80 6.82 -7.31 -0.69
C LEU A 80 7.98 -6.58 -1.35
N ARG A 81 9.21 -7.09 -1.18
CA ARG A 81 10.43 -6.45 -1.72
C ARG A 81 10.48 -4.95 -1.40
N SER A 82 10.07 -4.60 -0.21
CA SER A 82 10.03 -3.24 0.30
C SER A 82 11.02 -3.09 1.46
N TRP A 83 10.77 -2.15 2.36
CA TRP A 83 11.63 -1.92 3.49
C TRP A 83 11.63 -3.10 4.47
N THR A 84 12.82 -3.50 4.90
CA THR A 84 12.99 -4.38 6.05
C THR A 84 13.28 -3.53 7.27
N LEU A 85 12.35 -3.56 8.23
CA LEU A 85 12.45 -2.74 9.42
C LEU A 85 12.88 -3.58 10.61
N GLY A 86 13.90 -3.12 11.32
CA GLY A 86 14.20 -3.60 12.66
C GLY A 86 13.17 -3.07 13.65
N GLY A 87 12.86 -3.85 14.65
CA GLY A 87 12.02 -3.37 15.75
C GLY A 87 12.76 -2.34 16.61
N ARG A 88 12.00 -1.56 17.37
CA ARG A 88 12.57 -0.71 18.40
C ARG A 88 13.28 -1.57 19.44
N ASP A 89 14.37 -1.06 20.03
CA ASP A 89 15.19 -1.77 21.00
C ASP A 89 15.87 -3.05 20.45
N ARG A 90 16.18 -3.05 19.14
CA ARG A 90 16.85 -4.15 18.45
C ARG A 90 16.07 -5.47 18.44
N MET A 91 14.77 -5.44 18.62
CA MET A 91 13.91 -6.61 18.42
C MET A 91 13.94 -7.03 16.95
N GLU A 92 13.82 -8.33 16.70
CA GLU A 92 13.70 -8.85 15.34
C GLU A 92 12.38 -8.37 14.72
N GLY A 93 12.48 -7.71 13.57
CA GLY A 93 11.36 -7.21 12.81
C GLY A 93 10.57 -6.10 13.50
N ALA A 94 9.63 -5.54 12.79
CA ALA A 94 8.68 -4.56 13.31
C ALA A 94 7.33 -5.24 13.54
N PRO A 95 6.74 -5.15 14.74
CA PRO A 95 5.42 -5.74 15.00
C PRO A 95 4.37 -5.26 14.00
N GLY A 96 3.61 -6.20 13.42
CA GLY A 96 2.57 -5.89 12.43
C GLY A 96 3.09 -5.56 11.04
N VAL A 97 4.36 -5.80 10.75
CA VAL A 97 4.92 -5.77 9.40
C VAL A 97 5.33 -7.19 9.03
N ILE A 98 4.65 -7.76 8.04
CA ILE A 98 4.86 -9.12 7.56
C ILE A 98 5.68 -9.04 6.28
N GLN A 99 6.81 -9.73 6.23
CA GLN A 99 7.65 -9.81 5.04
C GLN A 99 7.12 -10.90 4.10
N ALA A 100 6.98 -10.59 2.82
CA ALA A 100 6.62 -11.52 1.77
C ALA A 100 7.68 -11.52 0.67
N GLU A 101 8.00 -12.68 0.14
CA GLU A 101 9.00 -12.85 -0.91
C GLU A 101 8.37 -12.89 -2.31
N THR A 102 7.11 -13.31 -2.40
CA THR A 102 6.37 -13.45 -3.65
C THR A 102 5.02 -12.72 -3.59
N ALA A 103 4.46 -12.43 -4.76
CA ALA A 103 3.14 -11.82 -4.85
C ALA A 103 2.06 -12.72 -4.22
N GLU A 104 2.17 -14.03 -4.42
CA GLU A 104 1.26 -15.03 -3.85
C GLU A 104 1.29 -15.03 -2.33
N GLU A 105 2.49 -14.98 -1.74
CA GLU A 105 2.65 -14.87 -0.29
C GLU A 105 2.06 -13.56 0.24
N ALA A 106 2.29 -12.46 -0.47
CA ALA A 106 1.77 -11.16 -0.06
C ALA A 106 0.25 -11.13 -0.06
N VAL A 107 -0.38 -11.69 -1.09
CA VAL A 107 -1.85 -11.80 -1.16
C VAL A 107 -2.38 -12.70 -0.06
N ALA A 108 -1.78 -13.88 0.15
CA ALA A 108 -2.20 -14.80 1.20
C ALA A 108 -2.10 -14.17 2.59
N ALA A 109 -1.01 -13.47 2.88
CA ALA A 109 -0.81 -12.77 4.14
C ALA A 109 -1.83 -11.64 4.33
N ALA A 110 -2.11 -10.86 3.29
CA ALA A 110 -3.10 -9.79 3.35
C ALA A 110 -4.52 -10.32 3.60
N LEU A 111 -4.92 -11.38 2.89
CA LEU A 111 -6.24 -11.98 3.06
C LEU A 111 -6.42 -12.62 4.44
N ALA A 112 -5.36 -13.14 5.05
CA ALA A 112 -5.40 -13.70 6.39
C ALA A 112 -5.73 -12.66 7.48
N GLU A 113 -5.54 -11.37 7.18
CA GLU A 113 -5.83 -10.26 8.10
C GLU A 113 -7.28 -9.75 7.99
N LEU A 114 -8.00 -10.20 6.98
CA LEU A 114 -9.40 -9.86 6.80
C LEU A 114 -10.31 -10.87 7.50
#